data_0266708f5f8d2a957060dee436d49e6e
#
_entry.id   0266708f5f8d2a957060dee436d49e6e
#
_cell.length_a   1.000
_cell.length_b   1.000
_cell.length_c   1.000
_cell.angle_alpha   90.00
_cell.angle_beta   90.00
_cell.angle_gamma   90.00
#
_symmetry.space_group_name_H-M   'P 1'
#
loop_
_entity.id
_entity.type
_entity.pdbx_description
1 polymer ?
#
loop_
_entity_poly.entity_id
_entity_poly.type
_entity_poly.pdbx_seq_one_letter_code
_entity_poly.pdbx_strand_id
1 'polypeptide(L)'
;MKDIVIIGTENIGKEVVKIIEAINLKRNTWNVLGFISSKKDEEGSSVEGYSVLGSIDSIFSYFEGRKKDKFYFFKKLESQNELFTIIAIDNCQLKKEIENKLKNKIKFATIIHPDVNFINKQEVGEGTVIYPGLINVGKFKLGKHIILKQKCSLGNNVEIGDYSFISFNSNIDSNVVIKDEAYIEANTTILANNNIDKNTYIKEGTILY
;
A
#
# COMPACT_ATOMS: atom_id res chain seq x y z
N MET A 1 -8.07 -16.18 10.31
CA MET A 1 -7.23 -15.36 9.41
C MET A 1 -8.12 -14.80 8.32
N LYS A 2 -7.86 -13.59 7.86
CA LYS A 2 -8.53 -12.96 6.71
C LYS A 2 -7.75 -13.26 5.45
N ASP A 3 -8.44 -13.61 4.36
CA ASP A 3 -7.80 -13.90 3.09
C ASP A 3 -7.35 -12.60 2.40
N ILE A 4 -6.09 -12.56 1.93
CA ILE A 4 -5.52 -11.39 1.25
C ILE A 4 -4.79 -11.77 -0.02
N VAL A 5 -4.96 -10.96 -1.07
CA VAL A 5 -4.21 -11.03 -2.32
C VAL A 5 -3.38 -9.76 -2.47
N ILE A 6 -2.13 -9.91 -2.89
CA ILE A 6 -1.21 -8.79 -3.09
C ILE A 6 -1.16 -8.45 -4.58
N ILE A 7 -1.51 -7.23 -4.95
CA ILE A 7 -1.39 -6.76 -6.34
C ILE A 7 -0.04 -6.06 -6.52
N GLY A 8 0.83 -6.66 -7.29
CA GLY A 8 2.21 -6.23 -7.54
C GLY A 8 3.21 -7.30 -7.12
N THR A 9 4.02 -7.78 -8.06
CA THR A 9 5.02 -8.85 -7.90
C THR A 9 6.44 -8.31 -7.74
N GLU A 10 6.64 -7.00 -7.90
CA GLU A 10 7.94 -6.35 -7.82
C GLU A 10 8.35 -6.05 -6.36
N ASN A 11 9.38 -5.23 -6.16
CA ASN A 11 9.99 -5.01 -4.85
C ASN A 11 9.00 -4.68 -3.74
N ILE A 12 8.04 -3.77 -3.99
CA ILE A 12 7.04 -3.37 -2.99
C ILE A 12 6.17 -4.56 -2.59
N GLY A 13 5.74 -5.38 -3.56
CA GLY A 13 4.95 -6.57 -3.28
C GLY A 13 5.69 -7.60 -2.43
N LYS A 14 6.98 -7.84 -2.74
CA LYS A 14 7.85 -8.72 -1.95
C LYS A 14 8.05 -8.21 -0.52
N GLU A 15 8.20 -6.90 -0.35
CA GLU A 15 8.35 -6.28 0.96
C GLU A 15 7.03 -6.33 1.76
N VAL A 16 5.89 -6.10 1.11
CA VAL A 16 4.57 -6.18 1.75
C VAL A 16 4.29 -7.57 2.29
N VAL A 17 4.64 -8.63 1.55
CA VAL A 17 4.48 -9.99 2.06
C VAL A 17 5.32 -10.22 3.32
N LYS A 18 6.55 -9.68 3.39
CA LYS A 18 7.38 -9.76 4.60
C LYS A 18 6.78 -9.02 5.79
N ILE A 19 6.14 -7.87 5.55
CA ILE A 19 5.40 -7.16 6.61
C ILE A 19 4.22 -8.01 7.10
N ILE A 20 3.49 -8.64 6.19
CA ILE A 20 2.37 -9.53 6.54
C ILE A 20 2.87 -10.74 7.35
N GLU A 21 3.99 -11.34 6.97
CA GLU A 21 4.62 -12.42 7.73
C GLU A 21 5.00 -11.95 9.15
N ALA A 22 5.59 -10.76 9.29
CA ALA A 22 5.90 -10.16 10.60
C ALA A 22 4.64 -9.90 11.45
N ILE A 23 3.55 -9.45 10.83
CA ILE A 23 2.25 -9.32 11.51
C ILE A 23 1.77 -10.69 12.02
N ASN A 24 1.85 -11.71 11.17
CA ASN A 24 1.37 -13.06 11.51
C ASN A 24 2.20 -13.71 12.61
N LEU A 25 3.50 -13.42 12.71
CA LEU A 25 4.34 -13.87 13.85
C LEU A 25 3.84 -13.33 15.20
N LYS A 26 3.31 -12.10 15.24
CA LYS A 26 2.72 -11.54 16.47
C LYS A 26 1.26 -11.97 16.67
N ARG A 27 0.48 -12.01 15.58
CA ARG A 27 -0.93 -12.37 15.60
C ARG A 27 -1.35 -12.91 14.24
N ASN A 28 -1.79 -14.15 14.17
CA ASN A 28 -2.33 -14.77 12.95
C ASN A 28 -3.51 -13.96 12.37
N THR A 29 -3.22 -12.98 11.53
CA THR A 29 -4.19 -12.04 10.97
C THR A 29 -4.55 -12.35 9.53
N TRP A 30 -3.54 -12.59 8.68
CA TRP A 30 -3.67 -12.69 7.25
C TRP A 30 -3.31 -14.06 6.70
N ASN A 31 -4.14 -14.59 5.82
CA ASN A 31 -3.83 -15.74 4.98
C ASN A 31 -3.50 -15.22 3.57
N VAL A 32 -2.22 -15.20 3.20
CA VAL A 32 -1.79 -14.74 1.88
C VAL A 32 -2.11 -15.82 0.85
N LEU A 33 -3.00 -15.51 -0.07
CA LEU A 33 -3.43 -16.43 -1.11
C LEU A 33 -2.49 -16.44 -2.31
N GLY A 34 -1.81 -15.31 -2.57
CA GLY A 34 -0.85 -15.16 -3.65
C GLY A 34 -0.79 -13.74 -4.18
N PHE A 35 -0.16 -13.61 -5.33
CA PHE A 35 0.07 -12.35 -6.02
C PHE A 35 -0.76 -12.21 -7.28
N ILE A 36 -1.03 -10.97 -7.65
CA ILE A 36 -1.50 -10.58 -8.97
C ILE A 36 -0.43 -9.72 -9.62
N SER A 37 -0.01 -10.09 -10.82
CA SER A 37 1.04 -9.38 -11.54
C SER A 37 0.49 -8.31 -12.49
N SER A 38 1.29 -7.27 -12.74
CA SER A 38 1.08 -6.35 -13.87
C SER A 38 1.46 -7.01 -15.21
N LYS A 39 2.23 -8.12 -15.18
CA LYS A 39 2.72 -8.84 -16.35
C LYS A 39 1.96 -10.15 -16.54
N LYS A 40 1.50 -10.41 -17.76
CA LYS A 40 0.70 -11.61 -18.08
C LYS A 40 1.49 -12.91 -18.07
N ASP A 41 2.75 -12.85 -18.41
CA ASP A 41 3.67 -13.98 -18.51
C ASP A 41 4.15 -14.52 -17.15
N GLU A 42 3.87 -13.80 -16.07
CA GLU A 42 4.20 -14.25 -14.72
C GLU A 42 3.14 -15.17 -14.09
N GLU A 43 1.96 -15.35 -14.71
CA GLU A 43 0.90 -16.24 -14.20
C GLU A 43 1.40 -17.68 -14.02
N GLY A 44 1.16 -18.27 -12.86
CA GLY A 44 1.63 -19.60 -12.48
C GLY A 44 3.06 -19.66 -11.96
N SER A 45 3.81 -18.55 -12.01
CA SER A 45 5.11 -18.45 -11.34
C SER A 45 4.98 -18.29 -9.82
N SER A 46 6.10 -18.18 -9.12
CA SER A 46 6.12 -17.98 -7.65
C SER A 46 6.97 -16.78 -7.28
N VAL A 47 6.48 -15.98 -6.33
CA VAL A 47 7.16 -14.82 -5.75
C VAL A 47 7.18 -14.99 -4.24
N GLU A 48 8.36 -14.96 -3.60
CA GLU A 48 8.54 -15.14 -2.15
C GLU A 48 7.83 -16.40 -1.60
N GLY A 49 7.75 -17.48 -2.39
CA GLY A 49 7.08 -18.73 -2.01
C GLY A 49 5.56 -18.75 -2.22
N TYR A 50 4.95 -17.67 -2.69
CA TYR A 50 3.53 -17.57 -2.99
C TYR A 50 3.28 -17.58 -4.50
N SER A 51 2.21 -18.24 -4.94
CA SER A 51 1.85 -18.32 -6.36
C SER A 51 1.40 -17.00 -6.95
N VAL A 52 1.77 -16.72 -8.19
CA VAL A 52 1.16 -15.66 -9.00
C VAL A 52 -0.13 -16.19 -9.60
N LEU A 53 -1.26 -15.71 -9.12
CA LEU A 53 -2.60 -16.22 -9.41
C LEU A 53 -3.15 -15.74 -10.76
N GLY A 54 -2.58 -14.68 -11.30
CA GLY A 54 -2.99 -14.09 -12.57
C GLY A 54 -2.48 -12.68 -12.74
N SER A 55 -2.98 -11.99 -13.76
CA SER A 55 -2.63 -10.60 -14.07
C SER A 55 -3.75 -9.61 -13.68
N ILE A 56 -3.41 -8.33 -13.59
CA ILE A 56 -4.36 -7.23 -13.38
C ILE A 56 -5.47 -7.27 -14.44
N ASP A 57 -5.14 -7.49 -15.71
CA ASP A 57 -6.12 -7.62 -16.79
C ASP A 57 -7.06 -8.80 -16.59
N SER A 58 -6.54 -9.88 -16.04
CA SER A 58 -7.33 -11.06 -15.71
C SER A 58 -8.36 -10.78 -14.63
N ILE A 59 -7.98 -10.08 -13.57
CA ILE A 59 -8.90 -9.62 -12.52
C ILE A 59 -9.98 -8.71 -13.09
N PHE A 60 -9.59 -7.73 -13.88
CA PHE A 60 -10.55 -6.81 -14.51
C PHE A 60 -11.55 -7.57 -15.38
N SER A 61 -11.07 -8.49 -16.22
CA SER A 61 -11.94 -9.32 -17.08
C SER A 61 -12.91 -10.19 -16.29
N TYR A 62 -12.49 -10.70 -15.12
CA TYR A 62 -13.36 -11.47 -14.23
C TYR A 62 -14.50 -10.61 -13.67
N PHE A 63 -14.19 -9.46 -13.07
CA PHE A 63 -15.18 -8.60 -12.47
C PHE A 63 -16.10 -7.89 -13.47
N GLU A 64 -15.69 -7.79 -14.72
CA GLU A 64 -16.52 -7.30 -15.84
C GLU A 64 -17.37 -8.40 -16.48
N GLY A 65 -17.28 -9.65 -16.00
CA GLY A 65 -18.06 -10.78 -16.49
C GLY A 65 -17.62 -11.33 -17.84
N ARG A 66 -16.46 -10.90 -18.34
CA ARG A 66 -15.94 -11.29 -19.66
C ARG A 66 -15.27 -12.68 -19.71
N LYS A 67 -14.84 -13.19 -18.56
CA LYS A 67 -14.23 -14.53 -18.42
C LYS A 67 -14.75 -15.22 -17.16
N LYS A 68 -15.55 -16.27 -17.36
CA LYS A 68 -16.15 -17.01 -16.22
C LYS A 68 -15.29 -18.16 -15.69
N ASP A 69 -14.35 -18.69 -16.46
CA ASP A 69 -13.81 -20.04 -16.21
C ASP A 69 -12.40 -20.11 -15.62
N LYS A 70 -11.60 -19.03 -15.68
CA LYS A 70 -10.20 -19.08 -15.23
C LYS A 70 -9.97 -18.72 -13.75
N PHE A 71 -10.96 -18.20 -13.06
CA PHE A 71 -10.82 -17.74 -11.68
C PHE A 71 -11.76 -18.46 -10.71
N TYR A 72 -11.75 -19.80 -10.74
CA TYR A 72 -12.38 -20.64 -9.72
C TYR A 72 -12.01 -20.18 -8.30
N PHE A 73 -10.82 -19.63 -8.14
CA PHE A 73 -10.30 -19.07 -6.92
C PHE A 73 -11.13 -17.84 -6.41
N PHE A 74 -11.41 -16.85 -7.25
CA PHE A 74 -12.24 -15.70 -6.86
C PHE A 74 -13.69 -16.11 -6.61
N LYS A 75 -14.24 -17.03 -7.39
CA LYS A 75 -15.58 -17.56 -7.18
C LYS A 75 -15.72 -18.32 -5.86
N LYS A 76 -14.68 -19.02 -5.42
CA LYS A 76 -14.63 -19.69 -4.12
C LYS A 76 -14.56 -18.68 -2.97
N LEU A 77 -13.92 -17.52 -3.17
CA LEU A 77 -13.81 -16.45 -2.18
C LEU A 77 -15.11 -15.66 -2.02
N GLU A 78 -15.84 -15.41 -3.10
CA GLU A 78 -17.17 -14.77 -3.04
C GLU A 78 -18.18 -15.57 -2.20
N SER A 79 -17.98 -16.86 -2.05
CA SER A 79 -18.93 -17.76 -1.38
C SER A 79 -18.70 -17.96 0.11
N GLN A 80 -17.53 -17.64 0.68
CA GLN A 80 -17.20 -18.07 2.04
C GLN A 80 -16.49 -17.05 2.96
N ASN A 81 -15.73 -16.07 2.47
CA ASN A 81 -14.96 -15.14 3.31
C ASN A 81 -14.80 -13.75 2.69
N GLU A 82 -14.64 -12.74 3.55
CA GLU A 82 -14.24 -11.42 3.09
C GLU A 82 -12.85 -11.49 2.46
N LEU A 83 -12.77 -11.22 1.16
CA LEU A 83 -11.49 -11.06 0.47
C LEU A 83 -10.96 -9.64 0.63
N PHE A 84 -9.71 -9.57 1.03
CA PHE A 84 -8.95 -8.33 1.07
C PHE A 84 -7.92 -8.29 -0.04
N THR A 85 -7.56 -7.09 -0.44
CA THR A 85 -6.42 -6.85 -1.33
C THR A 85 -5.57 -5.69 -0.83
N ILE A 86 -4.31 -5.70 -1.21
CA ILE A 86 -3.38 -4.58 -1.05
C ILE A 86 -2.71 -4.28 -2.38
N ILE A 87 -2.71 -3.01 -2.80
CA ILE A 87 -2.07 -2.59 -4.04
C ILE A 87 -0.62 -2.18 -3.73
N ALA A 88 0.29 -3.08 -3.98
CA ALA A 88 1.72 -2.96 -3.66
C ALA A 88 2.53 -2.51 -4.91
N ILE A 89 2.15 -1.37 -5.47
CA ILE A 89 2.73 -0.76 -6.67
C ILE A 89 3.05 0.71 -6.36
N ASP A 90 4.13 1.25 -6.89
CA ASP A 90 4.49 2.67 -6.71
C ASP A 90 3.81 3.63 -7.71
N ASN A 91 3.42 3.12 -8.88
CA ASN A 91 2.73 3.92 -9.89
C ASN A 91 1.34 4.34 -9.40
N CYS A 92 1.16 5.63 -9.07
CA CYS A 92 -0.09 6.16 -8.53
C CYS A 92 -1.25 6.10 -9.52
N GLN A 93 -1.01 6.28 -10.82
CA GLN A 93 -2.08 6.21 -11.83
C GLN A 93 -2.63 4.79 -11.94
N LEU A 94 -1.74 3.79 -11.98
CA LEU A 94 -2.14 2.39 -12.00
C LEU A 94 -2.86 1.98 -10.70
N LYS A 95 -2.41 2.47 -9.53
CA LYS A 95 -3.12 2.28 -8.26
C LYS A 95 -4.56 2.76 -8.32
N LYS A 96 -4.78 3.98 -8.82
CA LYS A 96 -6.12 4.57 -8.97
C LYS A 96 -7.00 3.76 -9.92
N GLU A 97 -6.44 3.33 -11.04
CA GLU A 97 -7.19 2.51 -12.00
C GLU A 97 -7.65 1.21 -11.33
N ILE A 98 -6.76 0.54 -10.63
CA ILE A 98 -7.06 -0.71 -9.92
C ILE A 98 -8.10 -0.47 -8.84
N GLU A 99 -7.93 0.55 -8.00
CA GLU A 99 -8.92 0.88 -6.96
C GLU A 99 -10.29 1.15 -7.56
N ASN A 100 -10.38 2.01 -8.58
CA ASN A 100 -11.65 2.36 -9.21
C ASN A 100 -12.42 1.15 -9.75
N LYS A 101 -11.69 0.16 -10.28
CA LYS A 101 -12.32 -1.07 -10.79
C LYS A 101 -12.69 -2.06 -9.70
N LEU A 102 -12.03 -2.03 -8.55
CA LEU A 102 -12.18 -3.03 -7.49
C LEU A 102 -12.93 -2.53 -6.25
N LYS A 103 -13.02 -1.23 -5.96
CA LYS A 103 -13.50 -0.63 -4.70
C LYS A 103 -14.88 -1.10 -4.22
N ASN A 104 -15.75 -1.53 -5.13
CA ASN A 104 -17.08 -2.02 -4.76
C ASN A 104 -17.17 -3.57 -4.74
N LYS A 105 -16.05 -4.24 -4.90
CA LYS A 105 -15.98 -5.69 -5.11
C LYS A 105 -15.06 -6.38 -4.10
N ILE A 106 -14.01 -5.70 -3.66
CA ILE A 106 -13.00 -6.23 -2.73
C ILE A 106 -12.68 -5.14 -1.70
N LYS A 107 -12.40 -5.53 -0.47
CA LYS A 107 -11.94 -4.62 0.58
C LYS A 107 -10.45 -4.37 0.48
N PHE A 108 -10.02 -3.13 0.65
CA PHE A 108 -8.59 -2.81 0.71
C PHE A 108 -8.06 -2.92 2.13
N ALA A 109 -6.98 -3.69 2.27
CA ALA A 109 -6.32 -3.88 3.56
C ALA A 109 -5.36 -2.74 3.87
N THR A 110 -5.34 -2.26 5.10
CA THR A 110 -4.28 -1.39 5.60
C THR A 110 -3.25 -2.27 6.30
N ILE A 111 -1.99 -2.21 5.86
CA ILE A 111 -0.90 -3.06 6.32
C ILE A 111 0.10 -2.20 7.09
N ILE A 112 0.17 -2.42 8.40
CA ILE A 112 1.06 -1.66 9.29
C ILE A 112 2.02 -2.64 9.94
N HIS A 113 3.32 -2.38 9.80
CA HIS A 113 4.34 -3.22 10.43
C HIS A 113 4.16 -3.25 11.95
N PRO A 114 4.28 -4.40 12.61
CA PRO A 114 3.94 -4.54 14.02
C PRO A 114 4.88 -3.79 15.00
N ASP A 115 5.99 -3.25 14.53
CA ASP A 115 6.88 -2.40 15.34
C ASP A 115 6.53 -0.91 15.25
N VAL A 116 5.51 -0.55 14.47
CA VAL A 116 4.99 0.81 14.42
C VAL A 116 4.11 1.06 15.64
N ASN A 117 4.54 2.00 16.47
CA ASN A 117 3.80 2.41 17.66
C ASN A 117 3.24 3.82 17.45
N PHE A 118 1.93 3.95 17.47
CA PHE A 118 1.28 5.26 17.42
C PHE A 118 1.17 5.83 18.84
N ILE A 119 1.67 7.05 19.02
CA ILE A 119 1.56 7.76 20.32
C ILE A 119 0.09 8.06 20.65
N ASN A 120 -0.73 8.33 19.62
CA ASN A 120 -2.16 8.59 19.71
C ASN A 120 -2.92 7.81 18.64
N LYS A 121 -4.25 7.78 18.73
CA LYS A 121 -5.08 7.27 17.65
C LYS A 121 -4.87 8.12 16.40
N GLN A 122 -4.41 7.53 15.33
CA GLN A 122 -4.16 8.18 14.04
C GLN A 122 -5.25 7.86 13.03
N GLU A 123 -5.44 8.75 12.06
CA GLU A 123 -6.28 8.48 10.89
C GLU A 123 -5.41 7.90 9.78
N VAL A 124 -5.68 6.65 9.41
CA VAL A 124 -4.96 5.95 8.33
C VAL A 124 -5.99 5.38 7.37
N GLY A 125 -5.95 5.84 6.13
CA GLY A 125 -6.86 5.40 5.08
C GLY A 125 -6.62 3.95 4.64
N GLU A 126 -7.64 3.38 4.03
CA GLU A 126 -7.59 2.02 3.48
C GLU A 126 -6.51 1.86 2.39
N GLY A 127 -5.98 0.65 2.21
CA GLY A 127 -4.97 0.38 1.21
C GLY A 127 -3.58 0.95 1.52
N THR A 128 -3.40 1.59 2.67
CA THR A 128 -2.11 2.20 3.05
C THR A 128 -1.17 1.15 3.65
N VAL A 129 0.11 1.26 3.30
CA VAL A 129 1.19 0.42 3.83
C VAL A 129 2.15 1.27 4.65
N ILE A 130 2.38 0.90 5.90
CA ILE A 130 3.35 1.55 6.79
C ILE A 130 4.45 0.54 7.15
N TYR A 131 5.67 0.88 6.77
CA TYR A 131 6.86 0.07 6.99
C TYR A 131 7.43 0.24 8.41
N PRO A 132 8.37 -0.62 8.84
CA PRO A 132 8.95 -0.53 10.19
C PRO A 132 9.76 0.75 10.40
N GLY A 133 9.87 1.16 11.66
CA GLY A 133 10.72 2.28 12.06
C GLY A 133 10.10 3.65 11.82
N LEU A 134 8.79 3.76 11.61
CA LEU A 134 8.10 5.04 11.63
C LEU A 134 8.25 5.69 13.01
N ILE A 135 8.78 6.91 13.02
CA ILE A 135 8.81 7.78 14.20
C ILE A 135 7.70 8.81 14.05
N ASN A 136 6.84 8.93 15.06
CA ASN A 136 5.79 9.94 15.08
C ASN A 136 5.76 10.62 16.44
N VAL A 137 5.69 11.94 16.45
CA VAL A 137 5.72 12.75 17.70
C VAL A 137 4.38 13.38 18.04
N GLY A 138 3.39 13.28 17.15
CA GLY A 138 2.10 13.90 17.36
C GLY A 138 0.99 13.27 16.52
N LYS A 139 -0.08 14.04 16.32
CA LYS A 139 -1.18 13.63 15.43
C LYS A 139 -0.76 13.75 13.98
N PHE A 140 -1.19 12.81 13.18
CA PHE A 140 -1.07 12.88 11.72
C PHE A 140 -2.29 12.22 11.06
N LYS A 141 -2.47 12.52 9.79
CA LYS A 141 -3.51 11.94 8.95
C LYS A 141 -2.91 11.42 7.66
N LEU A 142 -3.16 10.17 7.36
CA LEU A 142 -2.78 9.53 6.11
C LEU A 142 -4.03 9.21 5.31
N GLY A 143 -4.03 9.57 4.04
CA GLY A 143 -5.06 9.21 3.08
C GLY A 143 -5.01 7.73 2.71
N LYS A 144 -5.67 7.39 1.60
CA LYS A 144 -5.77 6.04 1.07
C LYS A 144 -4.56 5.67 0.21
N HIS A 145 -4.26 4.37 0.17
CA HIS A 145 -3.27 3.80 -0.74
C HIS A 145 -1.88 4.45 -0.68
N ILE A 146 -1.52 5.00 0.48
CA ILE A 146 -0.19 5.55 0.72
C ILE A 146 0.80 4.41 0.95
N ILE A 147 2.03 4.60 0.47
CA ILE A 147 3.18 3.78 0.85
C ILE A 147 4.14 4.66 1.65
N LEU A 148 4.24 4.40 2.94
CA LEU A 148 5.17 5.07 3.85
C LEU A 148 6.29 4.09 4.20
N LYS A 149 7.45 4.31 3.57
CA LYS A 149 8.60 3.39 3.67
C LYS A 149 9.30 3.48 5.04
N GLN A 150 10.26 2.61 5.25
CA GLN A 150 10.94 2.46 6.54
C GLN A 150 11.71 3.71 6.99
N LYS A 151 11.77 3.89 8.32
CA LYS A 151 12.52 4.95 8.99
C LYS A 151 12.10 6.38 8.63
N CYS A 152 10.87 6.59 8.22
CA CYS A 152 10.33 7.93 8.09
C CYS A 152 10.03 8.54 9.45
N SER A 153 10.08 9.87 9.55
CA SER A 153 9.58 10.59 10.71
C SER A 153 8.45 11.55 10.33
N LEU A 154 7.41 11.60 11.16
CA LEU A 154 6.27 12.51 11.01
C LEU A 154 6.16 13.41 12.24
N GLY A 155 6.21 14.71 12.03
CA GLY A 155 5.97 15.72 13.03
C GLY A 155 4.50 15.79 13.46
N ASN A 156 4.15 16.79 14.24
CA ASN A 156 2.77 17.01 14.68
C ASN A 156 1.93 17.66 13.57
N ASN A 157 0.65 17.28 13.46
CA ASN A 157 -0.30 17.80 12.46
C ASN A 157 0.17 17.61 11.00
N VAL A 158 0.82 16.50 10.68
CA VAL A 158 1.16 16.17 9.30
C VAL A 158 -0.06 15.57 8.61
N GLU A 159 -0.35 16.04 7.39
CA GLU A 159 -1.36 15.44 6.53
C GLU A 159 -0.72 14.97 5.21
N ILE A 160 -0.99 13.72 4.83
CA ILE A 160 -0.51 13.14 3.56
C ILE A 160 -1.72 12.66 2.78
N GLY A 161 -1.87 13.19 1.57
CA GLY A 161 -2.98 12.91 0.66
C GLY A 161 -2.90 11.53 0.02
N ASP A 162 -4.00 11.14 -0.63
CA ASP A 162 -4.20 9.82 -1.22
C ASP A 162 -3.14 9.47 -2.26
N TYR A 163 -2.79 8.18 -2.36
CA TYR A 163 -1.86 7.57 -3.33
C TYR A 163 -0.42 8.06 -3.27
N SER A 164 -0.06 8.87 -2.27
CA SER A 164 1.30 9.37 -2.12
C SER A 164 2.30 8.26 -1.78
N PHE A 165 3.53 8.45 -2.22
CA PHE A 165 4.66 7.57 -1.93
C PHE A 165 5.72 8.37 -1.18
N ILE A 166 6.04 7.94 0.04
CA ILE A 166 7.10 8.53 0.87
C ILE A 166 8.20 7.49 1.04
N SER A 167 9.34 7.74 0.43
CA SER A 167 10.46 6.81 0.45
C SER A 167 11.18 6.82 1.80
N PHE A 168 12.06 5.86 1.97
CA PHE A 168 12.73 5.61 3.25
C PHE A 168 13.55 6.80 3.77
N ASN A 169 13.67 6.88 5.10
CA ASN A 169 14.48 7.88 5.79
C ASN A 169 14.09 9.35 5.46
N SER A 170 12.83 9.59 5.09
CA SER A 170 12.32 10.94 4.86
C SER A 170 11.77 11.55 6.14
N ASN A 171 12.06 12.83 6.36
CA ASN A 171 11.65 13.57 7.53
C ASN A 171 10.60 14.62 7.14
N ILE A 172 9.41 14.49 7.65
CA ILE A 172 8.29 15.39 7.41
C ILE A 172 8.00 16.13 8.73
N ASP A 173 8.35 17.41 8.81
CA ASP A 173 8.23 18.19 10.03
C ASP A 173 6.76 18.64 10.28
N SER A 174 6.53 19.34 11.37
CA SER A 174 5.19 19.67 11.86
C SER A 174 4.42 20.61 10.94
N ASN A 175 3.10 20.46 10.90
CA ASN A 175 2.17 21.24 10.07
C ASN A 175 2.47 21.16 8.56
N VAL A 176 3.11 20.10 8.09
CA VAL A 176 3.31 19.86 6.66
C VAL A 176 2.06 19.21 6.08
N VAL A 177 1.61 19.74 4.96
CA VAL A 177 0.51 19.19 4.17
C VAL A 177 1.06 18.71 2.83
N ILE A 178 0.99 17.41 2.58
CA ILE A 178 1.33 16.79 1.30
C ILE A 178 0.02 16.40 0.63
N LYS A 179 -0.29 17.02 -0.52
CA LYS A 179 -1.49 16.70 -1.27
C LYS A 179 -1.36 15.37 -2.02
N ASP A 180 -2.46 14.93 -2.64
CA ASP A 180 -2.55 13.62 -3.30
C ASP A 180 -1.46 13.38 -4.33
N GLU A 181 -1.08 12.10 -4.52
CA GLU A 181 -0.21 11.65 -5.59
C GLU A 181 1.22 12.21 -5.55
N ALA A 182 1.65 12.72 -4.40
CA ALA A 182 3.03 13.16 -4.24
C ALA A 182 3.99 11.97 -4.18
N TYR A 183 5.13 12.11 -4.83
CA TYR A 183 6.21 11.14 -4.81
C TYR A 183 7.45 11.76 -4.18
N ILE A 184 7.75 11.36 -2.96
CA ILE A 184 8.87 11.87 -2.18
C ILE A 184 9.96 10.80 -2.15
N GLU A 185 11.10 11.07 -2.78
CA GLU A 185 12.23 10.14 -2.77
C GLU A 185 12.96 10.12 -1.42
N ALA A 186 13.88 9.18 -1.30
CA ALA A 186 14.58 8.87 -0.05
C ALA A 186 15.38 10.06 0.51
N ASN A 187 15.63 10.03 1.82
CA ASN A 187 16.45 11.02 2.51
C ASN A 187 15.99 12.48 2.33
N THR A 188 14.72 12.69 2.00
CA THR A 188 14.13 14.02 1.84
C THR A 188 13.75 14.60 3.19
N THR A 189 13.99 15.90 3.39
CA THR A 189 13.52 16.64 4.57
C THR A 189 12.59 17.77 4.14
N ILE A 190 11.37 17.78 4.67
CA ILE A 190 10.39 18.83 4.45
C ILE A 190 10.22 19.55 5.79
N LEU A 191 10.67 20.80 5.85
CA LEU A 191 10.59 21.61 7.07
C LEU A 191 9.16 22.05 7.36
N ALA A 192 8.93 22.48 8.59
CA ALA A 192 7.59 22.78 9.11
C ALA A 192 6.83 23.82 8.27
N ASN A 193 5.50 23.71 8.27
CA ASN A 193 4.55 24.60 7.61
C ASN A 193 4.63 24.61 6.06
N ASN A 194 5.27 23.64 5.45
CA ASN A 194 5.29 23.50 4.00
C ASN A 194 4.01 22.84 3.47
N ASN A 195 3.60 23.28 2.28
CA ASN A 195 2.52 22.67 1.51
C ASN A 195 3.08 22.12 0.19
N ILE A 196 2.96 20.81 0.00
CA ILE A 196 3.39 20.11 -1.21
C ILE A 196 2.18 19.88 -2.09
N ASP A 197 2.24 20.40 -3.30
CA ASP A 197 1.12 20.29 -4.23
C ASP A 197 0.92 18.89 -4.77
N LYS A 198 -0.28 18.65 -5.28
CA LYS A 198 -0.67 17.38 -5.90
C LYS A 198 0.28 17.03 -7.06
N ASN A 199 0.57 15.71 -7.21
CA ASN A 199 1.47 15.19 -8.24
C ASN A 199 2.92 15.72 -8.18
N THR A 200 3.33 16.30 -7.05
CA THR A 200 4.70 16.77 -6.88
C THR A 200 5.67 15.59 -6.77
N TYR A 201 6.77 15.68 -7.51
CA TYR A 201 7.91 14.78 -7.39
C TYR A 201 9.07 15.50 -6.71
N ILE A 202 9.56 14.97 -5.59
CA ILE A 202 10.70 15.52 -4.86
C ILE A 202 11.84 14.52 -4.91
N LYS A 203 12.99 14.98 -5.43
CA LYS A 203 14.18 14.15 -5.60
C LYS A 203 14.84 13.78 -4.27
N GLU A 204 15.55 12.66 -4.30
CA GLU A 204 16.35 12.16 -3.19
C GLU A 204 17.28 13.25 -2.60
N GLY A 205 17.36 13.28 -1.26
CA GLY A 205 18.23 14.18 -0.51
C GLY A 205 17.80 15.65 -0.52
N THR A 206 16.63 15.99 -1.07
CA THR A 206 16.12 17.37 -1.09
C THR A 206 15.77 17.85 0.31
N ILE A 207 16.11 19.13 0.61
CA ILE A 207 15.61 19.84 1.80
C ILE A 207 14.74 20.98 1.32
N LEU A 208 13.46 20.97 1.74
CA LEU A 208 12.49 22.03 1.48
C LEU A 208 12.35 22.88 2.74
N TYR A 209 12.59 24.19 2.58
CA TYR A 209 12.54 25.21 3.64
C TYR A 209 11.19 25.89 3.71
#